data_b8dd6c73cde365d1814ef8556a26f6f5
#
_entry.id   b8dd6c73cde365d1814ef8556a26f6f5
#
_cell.length_a   1.000
_cell.length_b   1.000
_cell.length_c   1.000
_cell.angle_alpha   90.00
_cell.angle_beta   90.00
_cell.angle_gamma   90.00
#
_symmetry.space_group_name_H-M   'P 1'
#
loop_
_entity.id
_entity.type
_entity.pdbx_description
1 polymer ?
#
loop_
_entity_poly.entity_id
_entity_poly.type
_entity_poly.pdbx_seq_one_letter_code
_entity_poly.pdbx_strand_id
1 'polypeptide(L)'
;MAADRRDGGAHSDARNGGVMTARLVLAAVVAALFLLRSPPARGHAFLEHAEPHVGSTVGATPPSITLTFTEEIEAAFSKVELTDASGRRIETGALEHPESNVLTVSLPGLVPGSYTVNWSVVSVDTHATDGHFTFTVKGS
;
A
#
# COMPACT_ATOMS: atom_id res chain seq x y z
N MET A 1 -82.62 25.84 -36.02
CA MET A 1 -82.31 25.02 -37.16
C MET A 1 -80.83 24.68 -37.21
N ALA A 2 -80.46 23.44 -37.08
CA ALA A 2 -79.18 22.81 -37.25
C ALA A 2 -78.04 23.39 -36.43
N ALA A 3 -77.60 22.81 -35.34
CA ALA A 3 -76.77 21.63 -35.06
C ALA A 3 -75.49 21.64 -35.87
N ASP A 4 -74.41 21.84 -35.20
CA ASP A 4 -73.24 20.93 -35.40
C ASP A 4 -72.35 20.89 -34.18
N ARG A 5 -72.21 19.68 -33.65
CA ARG A 5 -71.27 19.25 -32.65
C ARG A 5 -69.97 18.94 -33.34
N ARG A 6 -68.87 19.35 -32.84
CA ARG A 6 -67.60 18.62 -33.01
C ARG A 6 -66.87 18.45 -31.71
N ASP A 7 -66.98 17.25 -31.27
CA ASP A 7 -66.00 16.61 -30.43
C ASP A 7 -64.59 16.74 -31.00
N GLY A 8 -63.70 17.19 -30.22
CA GLY A 8 -62.28 17.16 -30.49
C GLY A 8 -61.55 16.39 -29.36
N GLY A 9 -61.30 15.13 -29.67
CA GLY A 9 -60.70 14.19 -28.73
C GLY A 9 -59.38 14.64 -28.14
N ALA A 10 -59.34 14.56 -26.85
CA ALA A 10 -58.09 14.60 -26.11
C ALA A 10 -57.29 13.32 -26.40
N HIS A 11 -56.20 13.45 -27.13
CA HIS A 11 -55.27 12.36 -27.34
C HIS A 11 -54.17 12.46 -26.27
N SER A 12 -54.20 11.50 -25.39
CA SER A 12 -53.34 11.31 -24.28
C SER A 12 -51.90 10.99 -24.74
N ASP A 13 -50.98 11.96 -24.58
CA ASP A 13 -49.56 11.74 -24.64
C ASP A 13 -48.99 11.19 -23.31
N ALA A 14 -49.41 10.00 -22.96
CA ALA A 14 -48.95 9.37 -21.71
C ALA A 14 -47.88 8.28 -21.91
N ARG A 15 -47.16 8.27 -23.06
CA ARG A 15 -46.21 7.18 -23.35
C ARG A 15 -44.72 7.55 -23.35
N ASN A 16 -44.36 8.82 -23.25
CA ASN A 16 -42.95 9.25 -23.30
C ASN A 16 -42.29 9.47 -21.95
N GLY A 17 -43.03 9.47 -20.85
CA GLY A 17 -42.46 9.64 -19.48
C GLY A 17 -41.67 8.43 -18.97
N GLY A 18 -42.10 7.22 -19.32
CA GLY A 18 -41.51 6.01 -18.79
C GLY A 18 -40.13 5.64 -19.36
N VAL A 19 -39.89 5.97 -20.62
CA VAL A 19 -38.62 5.66 -21.31
C VAL A 19 -37.52 6.63 -20.89
N MET A 20 -37.88 7.87 -20.62
CA MET A 20 -36.94 8.91 -20.21
C MET A 20 -36.47 8.70 -18.78
N THR A 21 -37.37 8.30 -17.88
CA THR A 21 -37.01 7.95 -16.48
C THR A 21 -36.17 6.69 -16.42
N ALA A 22 -36.45 5.66 -17.22
CA ALA A 22 -35.65 4.44 -17.28
C ALA A 22 -34.22 4.70 -17.79
N ARG A 23 -34.05 5.58 -18.77
CA ARG A 23 -32.74 6.00 -19.28
C ARG A 23 -31.92 6.79 -18.25
N LEU A 24 -32.56 7.66 -17.49
CA LEU A 24 -31.90 8.42 -16.43
C LEU A 24 -31.50 7.53 -15.27
N VAL A 25 -32.32 6.58 -14.87
CA VAL A 25 -31.99 5.60 -13.82
C VAL A 25 -30.83 4.70 -14.26
N LEU A 26 -30.84 4.22 -15.51
CA LEU A 26 -29.74 3.40 -16.04
C LEU A 26 -28.43 4.21 -16.10
N ALA A 27 -28.46 5.45 -16.52
CA ALA A 27 -27.29 6.32 -16.55
C ALA A 27 -26.76 6.60 -15.13
N ALA A 28 -27.62 6.79 -14.13
CA ALA A 28 -27.23 6.98 -12.74
C ALA A 28 -26.62 5.70 -12.15
N VAL A 29 -27.15 4.51 -12.46
CA VAL A 29 -26.60 3.23 -12.00
C VAL A 29 -25.22 2.96 -12.65
N VAL A 30 -25.05 3.24 -13.93
CA VAL A 30 -23.75 3.11 -14.61
C VAL A 30 -22.73 4.08 -14.03
N ALA A 31 -23.11 5.33 -13.79
CA ALA A 31 -22.24 6.33 -13.15
C ALA A 31 -21.85 5.93 -11.73
N ALA A 32 -22.78 5.37 -10.95
CA ALA A 32 -22.51 4.86 -9.60
C ALA A 32 -21.55 3.64 -9.62
N LEU A 33 -21.67 2.75 -10.60
CA LEU A 33 -20.76 1.62 -10.80
C LEU A 33 -19.34 2.05 -11.20
N PHE A 34 -19.21 3.17 -11.94
CA PHE A 34 -17.89 3.77 -12.24
C PHE A 34 -17.25 4.44 -11.02
N LEU A 35 -18.04 5.01 -10.12
CA LEU A 35 -17.55 5.64 -8.89
C LEU A 35 -17.08 4.61 -7.84
N LEU A 36 -17.56 3.37 -7.91
CA LEU A 36 -17.11 2.27 -7.03
C LEU A 36 -15.79 1.62 -7.46
N ARG A 37 -15.25 1.97 -8.61
CA ARG A 37 -13.91 1.58 -9.05
C ARG A 37 -12.92 2.68 -8.69
N SER A 38 -12.75 2.95 -7.39
CA SER A 38 -11.58 3.69 -6.95
C SER A 38 -10.36 2.83 -7.29
N PRO A 39 -9.41 3.30 -8.11
CA PRO A 39 -8.15 2.58 -8.26
C PRO A 39 -7.55 2.46 -6.86
N PRO A 40 -6.91 1.32 -6.52
CA PRO A 40 -6.18 1.22 -5.26
C PRO A 40 -5.24 2.42 -5.20
N ALA A 41 -5.28 3.17 -4.11
CA ALA A 41 -4.35 4.25 -3.86
C ALA A 41 -2.96 3.62 -3.88
N ARG A 42 -2.21 3.79 -4.97
CA ARG A 42 -0.83 3.34 -5.11
C ARG A 42 -0.01 4.22 -4.19
N GLY A 43 0.24 3.71 -2.99
CA GLY A 43 1.08 4.36 -2.00
C GLY A 43 2.54 3.97 -2.18
N HIS A 44 3.44 4.83 -1.73
CA HIS A 44 4.83 4.45 -1.53
C HIS A 44 4.91 3.38 -0.45
N ALA A 45 5.85 2.43 -0.58
CA ALA A 45 6.10 1.44 0.44
C ALA A 45 6.75 2.10 1.67
N PHE A 46 6.02 2.22 2.76
CA PHE A 46 6.55 2.70 4.04
C PHE A 46 6.85 1.52 4.95
N LEU A 47 7.87 1.70 5.81
CA LEU A 47 8.16 0.73 6.86
C LEU A 47 7.00 0.72 7.86
N GLU A 48 6.31 -0.40 7.97
CA GLU A 48 5.19 -0.62 8.88
C GLU A 48 5.65 -1.24 10.19
N HIS A 49 6.54 -2.24 10.10
CA HIS A 49 7.06 -2.97 11.25
C HIS A 49 8.52 -3.34 11.03
N ALA A 50 9.29 -3.38 12.12
CA ALA A 50 10.69 -3.82 12.13
C ALA A 50 10.97 -4.71 13.34
N GLU A 51 11.76 -5.77 13.11
CA GLU A 51 12.39 -6.59 14.16
C GLU A 51 13.92 -6.57 13.94
N PRO A 52 14.72 -6.11 14.90
CA PRO A 52 14.35 -5.48 16.19
C PRO A 52 13.51 -4.22 16.00
N HIS A 53 12.63 -3.92 16.98
CA HIS A 53 11.80 -2.71 16.92
C HIS A 53 12.64 -1.44 16.83
N VAL A 54 12.13 -0.45 16.10
CA VAL A 54 12.74 0.87 15.98
C VAL A 54 13.04 1.45 17.35
N GLY A 55 14.30 1.84 17.61
CA GLY A 55 14.74 2.42 18.87
C GLY A 55 14.81 1.45 20.05
N SER A 56 14.62 0.14 19.82
CA SER A 56 14.64 -0.84 20.91
C SER A 56 16.04 -1.16 21.42
N THR A 57 16.09 -1.70 22.64
CA THR A 57 17.29 -2.31 23.21
C THR A 57 17.05 -3.79 23.43
N VAL A 58 17.88 -4.63 22.82
CA VAL A 58 17.82 -6.09 22.93
C VAL A 58 18.92 -6.63 23.82
N GLY A 59 18.63 -7.69 24.58
CA GLY A 59 19.58 -8.28 25.54
C GLY A 59 20.67 -9.13 24.88
N ALA A 60 20.43 -9.58 23.66
CA ALA A 60 21.37 -10.37 22.86
C ALA A 60 21.21 -10.03 21.39
N THR A 61 22.19 -10.43 20.56
CA THR A 61 22.09 -10.27 19.11
C THR A 61 20.84 -11.00 18.59
N PRO A 62 19.92 -10.31 17.89
CA PRO A 62 18.83 -10.98 17.20
C PRO A 62 19.37 -11.82 16.04
N PRO A 63 18.71 -12.91 15.67
CA PRO A 63 19.19 -13.79 14.58
C PRO A 63 19.10 -13.11 13.20
N SER A 64 18.21 -12.16 13.06
CA SER A 64 17.93 -11.45 11.79
C SER A 64 17.37 -10.06 12.02
N ILE A 65 17.40 -9.25 10.96
CA ILE A 65 16.58 -8.05 10.82
C ILE A 65 15.45 -8.42 9.87
N THR A 66 14.22 -8.13 10.28
CA THR A 66 13.03 -8.31 9.45
C THR A 66 12.28 -6.99 9.31
N LEU A 67 11.98 -6.60 8.08
CA LEU A 67 11.30 -5.36 7.74
C LEU A 67 10.00 -5.68 7.01
N THR A 68 8.88 -5.20 7.52
CA THR A 68 7.57 -5.31 6.89
C THR A 68 7.14 -3.95 6.37
N PHE A 69 6.71 -3.91 5.12
CA PHE A 69 6.30 -2.68 4.44
C PHE A 69 4.80 -2.65 4.17
N THR A 70 4.27 -1.46 3.96
CA THR A 70 2.83 -1.25 3.66
C THR A 70 2.42 -1.75 2.28
N GLU A 71 3.38 -1.93 1.37
CA GLU A 71 3.16 -2.32 -0.02
C GLU A 71 4.07 -3.50 -0.41
N GLU A 72 3.73 -4.20 -1.49
CA GLU A 72 4.58 -5.25 -2.06
C GLU A 72 5.89 -4.68 -2.61
N ILE A 73 6.98 -5.40 -2.38
CA ILE A 73 8.36 -4.98 -2.66
C ILE A 73 8.97 -5.83 -3.77
N GLU A 74 9.71 -5.17 -4.65
CA GLU A 74 10.63 -5.80 -5.60
C GLU A 74 11.99 -6.04 -4.94
N ALA A 75 12.21 -7.23 -4.41
CA ALA A 75 13.42 -7.56 -3.66
C ALA A 75 14.71 -7.40 -4.49
N ALA A 76 14.66 -7.66 -5.79
CA ALA A 76 15.80 -7.51 -6.71
C ALA A 76 16.34 -6.07 -6.80
N PHE A 77 15.53 -5.08 -6.47
CA PHE A 77 15.88 -3.66 -6.47
C PHE A 77 15.90 -3.05 -5.08
N SER A 78 15.80 -3.88 -4.06
CA SER A 78 15.74 -3.47 -2.66
C SER A 78 17.03 -3.85 -1.92
N LYS A 79 17.31 -3.15 -0.83
CA LYS A 79 18.57 -3.25 -0.09
C LYS A 79 18.35 -3.02 1.40
N VAL A 80 19.04 -3.79 2.21
CA VAL A 80 19.11 -3.60 3.67
C VAL A 80 20.57 -3.64 4.07
N GLU A 81 21.04 -2.64 4.78
CA GLU A 81 22.42 -2.50 5.25
C GLU A 81 22.45 -2.21 6.74
N LEU A 82 23.41 -2.79 7.44
CA LEU A 82 23.65 -2.56 8.86
C LEU A 82 24.97 -1.83 9.05
N THR A 83 24.97 -0.78 9.88
CA THR A 83 26.19 -0.07 10.31
C THR A 83 26.29 0.00 11.81
N ASP A 84 27.51 0.01 12.35
CA ASP A 84 27.75 0.24 13.77
C ASP A 84 27.78 1.75 14.10
N ALA A 85 27.96 2.09 15.38
CA ALA A 85 27.99 3.47 15.85
C ALA A 85 29.12 4.33 15.26
N SER A 86 30.17 3.71 14.70
CA SER A 86 31.24 4.41 13.98
C SER A 86 30.95 4.62 12.50
N GLY A 87 29.79 4.13 12.00
CA GLY A 87 29.43 4.16 10.59
C GLY A 87 30.03 3.02 9.77
N ARG A 88 30.71 2.06 10.41
CA ARG A 88 31.30 0.90 9.72
C ARG A 88 30.21 -0.07 9.34
N ARG A 89 30.21 -0.52 8.09
CA ARG A 89 29.29 -1.55 7.58
C ARG A 89 29.56 -2.89 8.26
N ILE A 90 28.49 -3.53 8.68
CA ILE A 90 28.48 -4.90 9.20
C ILE A 90 27.96 -5.80 8.08
N GLU A 91 28.72 -6.84 7.75
CA GLU A 91 28.29 -7.84 6.78
C GLU A 91 27.12 -8.65 7.35
N THR A 92 26.02 -8.67 6.61
CA THR A 92 24.83 -9.46 6.91
C THR A 92 24.73 -10.65 5.96
N GLY A 93 23.83 -11.59 6.23
CA GLY A 93 23.49 -12.62 5.27
C GLY A 93 22.82 -12.06 4.02
N ALA A 94 22.52 -12.94 3.07
CA ALA A 94 21.80 -12.56 1.86
C ALA A 94 20.42 -11.97 2.18
N LEU A 95 19.96 -11.08 1.34
CA LEU A 95 18.60 -10.55 1.41
C LEU A 95 17.61 -11.66 1.03
N GLU A 96 16.67 -11.93 1.91
CA GLU A 96 15.58 -12.87 1.70
C GLU A 96 14.25 -12.12 1.61
N HIS A 97 13.31 -12.66 0.86
CA HIS A 97 11.99 -12.10 0.61
C HIS A 97 10.91 -13.16 0.89
N PRO A 98 10.66 -13.47 2.19
CA PRO A 98 9.76 -14.55 2.56
C PRO A 98 8.29 -14.31 2.25
N GLU A 99 7.87 -13.05 2.21
CA GLU A 99 6.52 -12.60 1.85
C GLU A 99 6.61 -11.37 0.95
N SER A 100 5.57 -11.07 0.19
CA SER A 100 5.58 -10.02 -0.85
C SER A 100 5.93 -8.62 -0.33
N ASN A 101 5.73 -8.34 0.94
CA ASN A 101 6.02 -7.07 1.61
C ASN A 101 7.04 -7.18 2.74
N VAL A 102 7.79 -8.30 2.82
CA VAL A 102 8.75 -8.56 3.91
C VAL A 102 10.15 -8.78 3.36
N LEU A 103 11.13 -8.08 3.91
CA LEU A 103 12.55 -8.30 3.67
C LEU A 103 13.22 -8.78 4.95
N THR A 104 14.13 -9.73 4.83
CA THR A 104 14.88 -10.28 5.97
C THR A 104 16.35 -10.44 5.60
N VAL A 105 17.25 -10.12 6.53
CA VAL A 105 18.67 -10.43 6.47
C VAL A 105 19.11 -11.08 7.78
N SER A 106 19.87 -12.16 7.72
CA SER A 106 20.46 -12.78 8.90
C SER A 106 21.64 -11.95 9.43
N LEU A 107 21.84 -11.97 10.74
CA LEU A 107 22.88 -11.20 11.42
C LEU A 107 24.02 -12.11 11.89
N PRO A 108 25.28 -11.63 11.82
CA PRO A 108 26.39 -12.22 12.56
C PRO A 108 26.23 -11.93 14.05
N GLY A 109 27.06 -12.52 14.92
CA GLY A 109 27.15 -12.10 16.31
C GLY A 109 27.57 -10.62 16.40
N LEU A 110 26.75 -9.81 17.05
CA LEU A 110 27.02 -8.39 17.26
C LEU A 110 27.60 -8.15 18.64
N VAL A 111 28.62 -7.32 18.73
CA VAL A 111 29.11 -6.83 20.02
C VAL A 111 28.11 -5.81 20.61
N PRO A 112 28.11 -5.61 21.94
CA PRO A 112 27.27 -4.58 22.55
C PRO A 112 27.53 -3.20 21.93
N GLY A 113 26.45 -2.50 21.62
CA GLY A 113 26.53 -1.19 20.98
C GLY A 113 25.26 -0.81 20.24
N SER A 114 25.29 0.37 19.65
CA SER A 114 24.19 0.91 18.84
C SER A 114 24.43 0.61 17.37
N TYR A 115 23.37 0.20 16.67
CA TYR A 115 23.40 -0.16 15.26
C TYR A 115 22.33 0.59 14.48
N THR A 116 22.67 0.97 13.26
CA THR A 116 21.73 1.61 12.34
C THR A 116 21.41 0.67 11.20
N VAL A 117 20.13 0.41 11.00
CA VAL A 117 19.60 -0.28 9.83
C VAL A 117 19.22 0.76 8.78
N ASN A 118 19.86 0.70 7.62
CA ASN A 118 19.52 1.52 6.47
C ASN A 118 18.83 0.63 5.43
N TRP A 119 17.73 1.08 4.91
CA TRP A 119 16.97 0.35 3.89
C TRP A 119 16.60 1.24 2.72
N SER A 120 16.55 0.63 1.55
CA SER A 120 16.04 1.23 0.33
C SER A 120 15.24 0.17 -0.39
N VAL A 121 13.99 0.47 -0.71
CA VAL A 121 13.07 -0.47 -1.33
C VAL A 121 12.41 0.14 -2.56
N VAL A 122 12.08 -0.74 -3.50
CA VAL A 122 11.27 -0.39 -4.66
C VAL A 122 9.98 -1.20 -4.56
N SER A 123 8.84 -0.54 -4.56
CA SER A 123 7.54 -1.20 -4.61
C SER A 123 7.23 -1.72 -6.01
N VAL A 124 6.33 -2.70 -6.12
CA VAL A 124 5.93 -3.30 -7.42
C VAL A 124 5.33 -2.29 -8.39
N ASP A 125 4.85 -1.14 -7.91
CA ASP A 125 4.41 -0.01 -8.74
C ASP A 125 5.54 0.95 -9.14
N THR A 126 6.82 0.54 -8.93
CA THR A 126 8.04 1.24 -9.35
C THR A 126 8.42 2.50 -8.56
N HIS A 127 7.85 2.71 -7.37
CA HIS A 127 8.24 3.81 -6.49
C HIS A 127 9.35 3.38 -5.51
N ALA A 128 10.43 4.16 -5.48
CA ALA A 128 11.53 3.96 -4.55
C ALA A 128 11.30 4.76 -3.26
N THR A 129 11.54 4.13 -2.12
CA THR A 129 11.58 4.76 -0.80
C THR A 129 12.76 4.26 -0.01
N ASP A 130 13.29 5.07 0.87
CA ASP A 130 14.41 4.74 1.75
C ASP A 130 14.18 5.29 3.17
N GLY A 131 14.94 4.75 4.10
CA GLY A 131 14.89 5.18 5.48
C GLY A 131 15.94 4.48 6.32
N HIS A 132 15.95 4.82 7.60
CA HIS A 132 16.81 4.17 8.58
C HIS A 132 16.17 4.18 9.97
N PHE A 133 16.63 3.29 10.82
CA PHE A 133 16.34 3.29 12.25
C PHE A 133 17.50 2.68 13.04
N THR A 134 17.49 2.86 14.33
CA THR A 134 18.51 2.34 15.24
C THR A 134 17.94 1.32 16.20
N PHE A 135 18.78 0.38 16.64
CA PHE A 135 18.55 -0.46 17.80
C PHE A 135 19.86 -0.62 18.57
N THR A 136 19.78 -1.06 19.82
CA THR A 136 20.94 -1.25 20.70
C THR A 136 21.01 -2.69 21.17
N VAL A 137 22.21 -3.29 21.10
CA VAL A 137 22.51 -4.57 21.73
C VAL A 137 23.15 -4.30 23.07
N LYS A 138 22.53 -4.77 24.16
CA LYS A 138 23.13 -4.70 25.51
C LYS A 138 24.25 -5.72 25.64
N GLY A 139 25.27 -5.35 26.42
CA GLY A 139 26.24 -6.30 26.97
C GLY A 139 25.61 -7.19 28.06
N SER A 140 26.02 -8.43 28.08
CA SER A 140 25.74 -9.35 29.18
C SER A 140 26.40 -8.88 30.46
#